data_b6550ad71da87cd56339da77e7140bf0
#
_entry.id   b6550ad71da87cd56339da77e7140bf0
#
_cell.length_a   1.000
_cell.length_b   1.000
_cell.length_c   1.000
_cell.angle_alpha   90.00
_cell.angle_beta   90.00
_cell.angle_gamma   90.00
#
_symmetry.space_group_name_H-M   'P 1'
#
loop_
_entity.id
_entity.type
_entity.pdbx_description
1 polymer ?
#
loop_
_entity_poly.entity_id
_entity_poly.type
_entity_poly.pdbx_seq_one_letter_code
_entity_poly.pdbx_strand_id
1 'polypeptide(L)'
;MTELVYPSATELQNFTDDYIANDPAPVPPANPSHGSYHWTFERLVSAGLIPLTIAPFAAGSLNPTMDAILCATILIHSHIGFESIVIDYIPTKRLPKTRVLFWWGLRLATVMVGVGLYEFETNDVGVTEAIKRIWHA
;
A
#
# COMPACT_ATOMS: atom_id res chain seq x y z
N MET A 1 18.45 44.05 13.91
CA MET A 1 17.69 43.07 14.68
C MET A 1 16.24 43.36 14.42
N THR A 2 15.61 42.62 13.54
CA THR A 2 14.16 42.71 13.26
C THR A 2 13.46 41.92 14.35
N GLU A 3 12.76 42.59 15.25
CA GLU A 3 11.89 41.92 16.21
C GLU A 3 10.82 41.12 15.46
N LEU A 4 10.73 39.85 15.76
CA LEU A 4 9.63 38.99 15.34
C LEU A 4 8.36 39.43 16.09
N VAL A 5 7.57 40.24 15.44
CA VAL A 5 6.26 40.66 15.98
C VAL A 5 5.33 39.45 15.86
N TYR A 6 5.07 38.79 16.97
CA TYR A 6 4.04 37.75 17.03
C TYR A 6 2.66 38.40 16.98
N PRO A 7 1.73 37.90 16.15
CA PRO A 7 0.37 38.41 16.12
C PRO A 7 -0.31 38.26 17.49
N SER A 8 -1.08 39.24 17.88
CA SER A 8 -1.85 39.22 19.12
C SER A 8 -2.94 38.12 19.09
N ALA A 9 -3.39 37.66 20.28
CA ALA A 9 -4.45 36.67 20.35
C ALA A 9 -5.72 37.09 19.59
N THR A 10 -6.01 38.40 19.56
CA THR A 10 -7.15 38.97 18.80
C THR A 10 -6.94 38.90 17.29
N GLU A 11 -5.70 39.09 16.80
CA GLU A 11 -5.39 38.94 15.38
C GLU A 11 -5.43 37.47 14.94
N LEU A 12 -5.00 36.55 15.82
CA LEU A 12 -5.14 35.11 15.58
C LEU A 12 -6.60 34.67 15.57
N GLN A 13 -7.43 35.26 16.42
CA GLN A 13 -8.86 34.98 16.50
C GLN A 13 -9.60 35.54 15.28
N ASN A 14 -9.30 36.76 14.88
CA ASN A 14 -9.83 37.32 13.63
C ASN A 14 -9.39 36.52 12.39
N PHE A 15 -8.17 35.99 12.40
CA PHE A 15 -7.68 35.13 11.33
C PHE A 15 -8.43 33.78 11.26
N THR A 16 -8.91 33.27 12.40
CA THR A 16 -9.74 32.04 12.42
C THR A 16 -11.22 32.32 12.11
N ASP A 17 -11.71 33.51 12.46
CA ASP A 17 -13.11 33.92 12.23
C ASP A 17 -13.37 34.41 10.81
N ASP A 18 -12.33 34.89 10.10
CA ASP A 18 -12.39 35.31 8.70
C ASP A 18 -12.38 34.15 7.68
N TYR A 19 -12.12 32.90 8.14
CA TYR A 19 -12.34 31.72 7.30
C TYR A 19 -13.84 31.45 7.18
N ILE A 20 -14.48 32.16 6.28
CA ILE A 20 -15.88 31.93 5.91
C ILE A 20 -15.96 30.51 5.35
N ALA A 21 -17.00 29.78 5.70
CA ALA A 21 -17.21 28.38 5.30
C ALA A 21 -17.14 28.13 3.76
N ASN A 22 -17.15 29.19 2.97
CA ASN A 22 -17.12 29.18 1.52
C ASN A 22 -15.79 29.67 0.91
N ASP A 23 -14.78 30.00 1.73
CA ASP A 23 -13.49 30.40 1.19
C ASP A 23 -12.80 29.20 0.50
N PRO A 24 -12.20 29.41 -0.67
CA PRO A 24 -11.51 28.33 -1.38
C PRO A 24 -10.34 27.83 -0.53
N ALA A 25 -10.29 26.52 -0.31
CA ALA A 25 -9.17 25.90 0.39
C ALA A 25 -7.85 26.18 -0.34
N PRO A 26 -6.75 26.45 0.39
CA PRO A 26 -5.44 26.66 -0.25
C PRO A 26 -5.04 25.41 -1.03
N VAL A 27 -4.73 25.60 -2.31
CA VAL A 27 -4.28 24.50 -3.17
C VAL A 27 -2.85 24.10 -2.76
N PRO A 28 -2.61 22.86 -2.33
CA PRO A 28 -1.27 22.41 -1.98
C PRO A 28 -0.37 22.39 -3.22
N PRO A 29 0.97 22.52 -3.05
CA PRO A 29 1.90 22.39 -4.17
C PRO A 29 1.78 21.02 -4.82
N ALA A 30 1.89 20.98 -6.16
CA ALA A 30 1.80 19.74 -6.91
C ALA A 30 2.91 18.76 -6.49
N ASN A 31 2.53 17.54 -6.13
CA ASN A 31 3.45 16.45 -5.82
C ASN A 31 3.06 15.19 -6.61
N PRO A 32 3.48 15.07 -7.87
CA PRO A 32 3.12 13.95 -8.75
C PRO A 32 3.59 12.59 -8.22
N SER A 33 4.76 12.52 -7.59
CA SER A 33 5.32 11.27 -7.07
C SER A 33 4.51 10.72 -5.90
N HIS A 34 3.95 11.58 -5.07
CA HIS A 34 3.12 11.16 -3.93
C HIS A 34 1.70 10.74 -4.36
N GLY A 35 1.08 11.46 -5.26
CA GLY A 35 -0.30 11.23 -5.69
C GLY A 35 -0.41 10.40 -6.97
N SER A 36 0.00 10.98 -8.10
CA SER A 36 -0.24 10.43 -9.43
C SER A 36 0.55 9.14 -9.72
N TYR A 37 1.83 9.11 -9.40
CA TYR A 37 2.67 7.93 -9.68
C TYR A 37 2.36 6.78 -8.74
N HIS A 38 2.08 7.05 -7.46
CA HIS A 38 1.66 6.04 -6.52
C HIS A 38 0.36 5.37 -6.97
N TRP A 39 -0.65 6.14 -7.31
CA TRP A 39 -1.91 5.65 -7.86
C TRP A 39 -1.71 4.81 -9.13
N THR A 40 -0.88 5.30 -10.07
CA THR A 40 -0.58 4.57 -11.31
C THR A 40 0.10 3.23 -11.03
N PHE A 41 1.07 3.22 -10.11
CA PHE A 41 1.79 1.99 -9.73
C PHE A 41 0.84 0.94 -9.14
N GLU A 42 -0.05 1.32 -8.24
CA GLU A 42 -1.06 0.41 -7.67
C GLU A 42 -1.94 -0.23 -8.75
N ARG A 43 -2.37 0.56 -9.74
CA ARG A 43 -3.19 0.07 -10.86
C ARG A 43 -2.40 -0.85 -11.78
N LEU A 44 -1.14 -0.54 -12.07
CA LEU A 44 -0.27 -1.38 -12.87
C LEU A 44 0.01 -2.74 -12.21
N VAL A 45 0.25 -2.77 -10.91
CA VAL A 45 0.42 -4.01 -10.15
C VAL A 45 -0.85 -4.85 -10.23
N SER A 46 -2.03 -4.25 -10.02
CA SER A 46 -3.31 -4.95 -10.12
C SER A 46 -3.59 -5.48 -11.53
N ALA A 47 -3.34 -4.67 -12.56
CA ALA A 47 -3.52 -5.08 -13.95
C ALA A 47 -2.54 -6.20 -14.35
N GLY A 48 -1.30 -6.15 -13.86
CA GLY A 48 -0.28 -7.16 -14.10
C GLY A 48 -0.60 -8.53 -13.48
N LEU A 49 -1.37 -8.57 -12.39
CA LEU A 49 -1.80 -9.82 -11.77
C LEU A 49 -2.71 -10.66 -12.68
N ILE A 50 -3.52 -10.04 -13.55
CA ILE A 50 -4.44 -10.77 -14.44
C ILE A 50 -3.66 -11.74 -15.36
N PRO A 51 -2.72 -11.28 -16.21
CA PRO A 51 -1.96 -12.20 -17.06
C PRO A 51 -1.07 -13.14 -16.25
N LEU A 52 -0.47 -12.70 -15.13
CA LEU A 52 0.36 -13.55 -14.28
C LEU A 52 -0.43 -14.70 -13.66
N THR A 53 -1.69 -14.49 -13.31
CA THR A 53 -2.56 -15.53 -12.76
C THR A 53 -3.01 -16.52 -13.83
N ILE A 54 -3.26 -16.06 -15.05
CA ILE A 54 -3.76 -16.92 -16.14
C ILE A 54 -2.62 -17.72 -16.80
N ALA A 55 -1.46 -17.11 -17.01
CA ALA A 55 -0.37 -17.68 -17.79
C ALA A 55 0.11 -19.08 -17.33
N PRO A 56 0.32 -19.36 -16.04
CA PRO A 56 0.76 -20.69 -15.59
C PRO A 56 -0.22 -21.80 -15.91
N PHE A 57 -1.51 -21.51 -15.86
CA PHE A 57 -2.57 -22.50 -16.13
C PHE A 57 -2.86 -22.64 -17.62
N ALA A 58 -2.76 -21.56 -18.41
CA ALA A 58 -3.00 -21.58 -19.85
C ALA A 58 -1.84 -22.22 -20.63
N ALA A 59 -0.60 -22.01 -20.21
CA ALA A 59 0.57 -22.55 -20.87
C ALA A 59 0.83 -24.05 -20.60
N GLY A 60 0.14 -24.65 -19.64
CA GLY A 60 0.27 -26.05 -19.27
C GLY A 60 1.63 -26.43 -18.65
N SER A 61 2.55 -25.48 -18.52
CA SER A 61 3.85 -25.65 -17.86
C SER A 61 4.00 -24.63 -16.73
N LEU A 62 4.38 -25.13 -15.60
CA LEU A 62 4.68 -24.32 -14.42
C LEU A 62 6.16 -23.95 -14.47
N ASN A 63 6.43 -22.70 -14.79
CA ASN A 63 7.79 -22.18 -14.82
C ASN A 63 8.09 -21.55 -13.44
N PRO A 64 9.10 -22.03 -12.70
CA PRO A 64 9.45 -21.50 -11.37
C PRO A 64 9.66 -19.98 -11.34
N THR A 65 10.20 -19.41 -12.43
CA THR A 65 10.41 -17.97 -12.53
C THR A 65 9.07 -17.21 -12.60
N MET A 66 8.11 -17.72 -13.36
CA MET A 66 6.76 -17.10 -13.45
C MET A 66 6.02 -17.21 -12.14
N ASP A 67 6.17 -18.33 -11.43
CA ASP A 67 5.58 -18.57 -10.12
C ASP A 67 6.14 -17.58 -9.07
N ALA A 68 7.46 -17.43 -9.03
CA ALA A 68 8.12 -16.44 -8.17
C ALA A 68 7.67 -15.00 -8.45
N ILE A 69 7.51 -14.62 -9.73
CA ILE A 69 7.00 -13.30 -10.12
C ILE A 69 5.54 -13.12 -9.68
N LEU A 70 4.71 -14.14 -9.86
CA LEU A 70 3.32 -14.13 -9.41
C LEU A 70 3.24 -13.94 -7.89
N CYS A 71 3.98 -14.74 -7.12
CA CYS A 71 4.02 -14.67 -5.66
C CYS A 71 4.50 -13.30 -5.16
N ALA A 72 5.58 -12.77 -5.73
CA ALA A 72 6.08 -11.45 -5.39
C ALA A 72 5.05 -10.34 -5.70
N THR A 73 4.38 -10.43 -6.85
CA THR A 73 3.39 -9.43 -7.26
C THR A 73 2.14 -9.49 -6.37
N ILE A 74 1.66 -10.68 -6.00
CA ILE A 74 0.55 -10.87 -5.05
C ILE A 74 0.93 -10.30 -3.68
N LEU A 75 2.14 -10.56 -3.21
CA LEU A 75 2.62 -10.07 -1.91
C LEU A 75 2.64 -8.53 -1.86
N ILE A 76 3.18 -7.89 -2.91
CA ILE A 76 3.21 -6.43 -3.04
C ILE A 76 1.79 -5.87 -3.12
N HIS A 77 0.93 -6.45 -3.95
CA HIS A 77 -0.46 -6.04 -4.09
C HIS A 77 -1.22 -6.12 -2.77
N SER A 78 -1.06 -7.22 -2.04
CA SER A 78 -1.69 -7.42 -0.74
C SER A 78 -1.17 -6.43 0.30
N HIS A 79 0.15 -6.18 0.33
CA HIS A 79 0.74 -5.18 1.23
C HIS A 79 0.15 -3.79 1.01
N ILE A 80 0.10 -3.33 -0.25
CA ILE A 80 -0.48 -2.03 -0.62
C ILE A 80 -1.95 -1.95 -0.20
N GLY A 81 -2.74 -3.00 -0.47
CA GLY A 81 -4.15 -3.06 -0.10
C GLY A 81 -4.39 -2.99 1.41
N PHE A 82 -3.62 -3.72 2.20
CA PHE A 82 -3.70 -3.64 3.66
C PHE A 82 -3.17 -2.31 4.22
N GLU A 83 -2.13 -1.73 3.62
CA GLU A 83 -1.64 -0.41 4.01
C GLU A 83 -2.71 0.66 3.78
N SER A 84 -3.45 0.61 2.68
CA SER A 84 -4.59 1.50 2.41
C SER A 84 -5.66 1.37 3.48
N ILE A 85 -6.02 0.15 3.91
CA ILE A 85 -6.97 -0.07 5.00
C ILE A 85 -6.46 0.56 6.31
N VAL A 86 -5.19 0.39 6.64
CA VAL A 86 -4.59 1.01 7.84
C VAL A 86 -4.63 2.53 7.76
N ILE A 87 -4.42 3.10 6.57
CA ILE A 87 -4.46 4.55 6.33
C ILE A 87 -5.88 5.10 6.51
N ASP A 88 -6.86 4.45 5.94
CA ASP A 88 -8.23 4.94 5.86
C ASP A 88 -9.00 4.76 7.18
N TYR A 89 -8.81 3.62 7.85
CA TYR A 89 -9.62 3.26 9.01
C TYR A 89 -8.96 3.53 10.37
N ILE A 90 -7.65 3.78 10.43
CA ILE A 90 -6.95 4.07 11.67
C ILE A 90 -6.38 5.49 11.65
N PRO A 91 -7.18 6.51 12.04
CA PRO A 91 -6.75 7.90 11.97
C PRO A 91 -5.63 8.21 12.97
N THR A 92 -4.55 8.81 12.49
CA THR A 92 -3.36 9.15 13.29
C THR A 92 -3.68 10.08 14.46
N LYS A 93 -4.61 11.02 14.28
CA LYS A 93 -5.00 11.98 15.33
C LYS A 93 -5.70 11.32 16.52
N ARG A 94 -6.49 10.26 16.25
CA ARG A 94 -7.34 9.62 17.27
C ARG A 94 -6.67 8.40 17.90
N LEU A 95 -5.92 7.62 17.11
CA LEU A 95 -5.33 6.34 17.49
C LEU A 95 -3.85 6.24 17.08
N PRO A 96 -2.96 7.15 17.51
CA PRO A 96 -1.58 7.19 17.05
C PRO A 96 -0.80 5.92 17.37
N LYS A 97 -0.95 5.36 18.56
CA LYS A 97 -0.25 4.13 18.98
C LYS A 97 -0.74 2.92 18.21
N THR A 98 -2.06 2.81 18.02
CA THR A 98 -2.69 1.72 17.24
C THR A 98 -2.23 1.79 15.78
N ARG A 99 -2.17 3.00 15.19
CA ARG A 99 -1.67 3.19 13.84
C ARG A 99 -0.25 2.67 13.67
N VAL A 100 0.65 3.01 14.60
CA VAL A 100 2.05 2.56 14.57
C VAL A 100 2.12 1.04 14.72
N LEU A 101 1.32 0.44 15.62
CA LEU A 101 1.27 -1.01 15.81
C LEU A 101 0.85 -1.74 14.52
N PHE A 102 -0.24 -1.31 13.88
CA PHE A 102 -0.71 -1.94 12.64
C PHE A 102 0.27 -1.73 11.48
N TRP A 103 0.90 -0.58 11.39
CA TRP A 103 1.88 -0.27 10.36
C TRP A 103 3.13 -1.16 10.44
N TRP A 104 3.68 -1.35 11.65
CA TRP A 104 4.80 -2.27 11.87
C TRP A 104 4.37 -3.73 11.80
N GLY A 105 3.19 -4.06 12.31
CA GLY A 105 2.62 -5.41 12.23
C GLY A 105 2.43 -5.86 10.78
N LEU A 106 1.93 -4.98 9.92
CA LEU A 106 1.78 -5.26 8.49
C LEU A 106 3.13 -5.51 7.82
N ARG A 107 4.15 -4.70 8.10
CA ARG A 107 5.50 -4.92 7.55
C ARG A 107 6.10 -6.23 8.00
N LEU A 108 5.99 -6.54 9.28
CA LEU A 108 6.47 -7.82 9.82
C LEU A 108 5.74 -9.00 9.16
N ALA A 109 4.42 -8.94 9.07
CA ALA A 109 3.61 -9.96 8.41
C ALA A 109 4.01 -10.14 6.94
N THR A 110 4.21 -9.06 6.20
CA THR A 110 4.65 -9.11 4.80
C THR A 110 6.02 -9.78 4.66
N VAL A 111 6.97 -9.45 5.52
CA VAL A 111 8.29 -10.09 5.51
C VAL A 111 8.17 -11.59 5.83
N MET A 112 7.38 -11.96 6.84
CA MET A 112 7.18 -13.35 7.21
C MET A 112 6.54 -14.17 6.07
N VAL A 113 5.51 -13.62 5.43
CA VAL A 113 4.87 -14.25 4.26
C VAL A 113 5.85 -14.33 3.09
N GLY A 114 6.64 -13.28 2.86
CA GLY A 114 7.67 -13.28 1.81
C GLY A 114 8.72 -14.37 2.01
N VAL A 115 9.20 -14.55 3.23
CA VAL A 115 10.13 -15.65 3.57
C VAL A 115 9.46 -17.01 3.39
N GLY A 116 8.22 -17.16 3.86
CA GLY A 116 7.47 -18.42 3.70
C GLY A 116 7.22 -18.77 2.22
N LEU A 117 6.87 -17.81 1.39
CA LEU A 117 6.71 -18.01 -0.05
C LEU A 117 8.05 -18.37 -0.71
N TYR A 118 9.13 -17.68 -0.34
CA TYR A 118 10.46 -17.99 -0.86
C TYR A 118 10.88 -19.44 -0.54
N GLU A 119 10.70 -19.87 0.70
CA GLU A 119 10.97 -21.25 1.12
C GLU A 119 10.10 -22.26 0.36
N PHE A 120 8.82 -21.96 0.19
CA PHE A 120 7.88 -22.81 -0.51
C PHE A 120 8.19 -22.95 -2.01
N GLU A 121 8.65 -21.86 -2.66
CA GLU A 121 9.05 -21.88 -4.06
C GLU A 121 10.41 -22.55 -4.32
N THR A 122 11.33 -22.48 -3.34
CA THR A 122 12.70 -22.99 -3.53
C THR A 122 12.89 -24.43 -3.02
N ASN A 123 12.21 -24.78 -1.95
CA ASN A 123 12.42 -26.07 -1.26
C ASN A 123 11.21 -27.01 -1.35
N ASP A 124 10.09 -26.58 -1.92
CA ASP A 124 8.89 -27.38 -2.09
C ASP A 124 8.36 -27.29 -3.52
N VAL A 125 7.08 -27.59 -3.73
CA VAL A 125 6.44 -27.71 -5.06
C VAL A 125 6.11 -26.38 -5.72
N GLY A 126 6.13 -25.27 -4.98
CA GLY A 126 5.66 -23.96 -5.44
C GLY A 126 4.13 -23.82 -5.41
N VAL A 127 3.67 -22.56 -5.48
CA VAL A 127 2.24 -22.22 -5.29
C VAL A 127 1.37 -22.75 -6.43
N THR A 128 1.78 -22.59 -7.68
CA THR A 128 0.95 -22.99 -8.83
C THR A 128 0.84 -24.51 -8.94
N GLU A 129 1.90 -25.26 -8.68
CA GLU A 129 1.85 -26.73 -8.66
C GLU A 129 1.04 -27.24 -7.47
N ALA A 130 1.12 -26.62 -6.30
CA ALA A 130 0.30 -26.95 -5.16
C ALA A 130 -1.20 -26.77 -5.47
N ILE A 131 -1.59 -25.68 -6.09
CA ILE A 131 -2.98 -25.43 -6.53
C ILE A 131 -3.42 -26.50 -7.51
N LYS A 132 -2.58 -26.82 -8.50
CA LYS A 132 -2.87 -27.86 -9.48
C LYS A 132 -3.07 -29.24 -8.84
N ARG A 133 -2.23 -29.63 -7.87
CA ARG A 133 -2.37 -30.90 -7.14
C ARG A 133 -3.67 -30.94 -6.35
N ILE A 134 -4.05 -29.86 -5.67
CA ILE A 134 -5.32 -29.76 -4.94
C ILE A 134 -6.50 -29.88 -5.90
N TRP A 135 -6.41 -29.25 -7.08
CA TRP A 135 -7.48 -29.27 -8.08
C TRP A 135 -7.74 -30.66 -8.66
N HIS A 136 -6.71 -31.52 -8.72
CA HIS A 136 -6.78 -32.87 -9.26
C HIS A 136 -6.89 -33.97 -8.18
N ALA A 137 -6.94 -33.60 -6.91
CA ALA A 137 -7.15 -34.52 -5.80
C ALA A 137 -8.61 -34.87 -5.65
#